data_c01dcfca439743142f75efa52f805082
#
_entry.id   c01dcfca439743142f75efa52f805082
#
_cell.length_a   1.000
_cell.length_b   1.000
_cell.length_c   1.000
_cell.angle_alpha   90.00
_cell.angle_beta   90.00
_cell.angle_gamma   90.00
#
_symmetry.space_group_name_H-M   'P 1'
#
loop_
_entity.id
_entity.type
_entity.pdbx_description
1 polymer ?
#
loop_
_entity_poly.entity_id
_entity_poly.type
_entity_poly.pdbx_seq_one_letter_code
_entity_poly.pdbx_strand_id
1 'polypeptide(L)'
;VPAELPPVGGGQPEWYAEPVKVFDNLYYVGQTAYSAWAVTTSEGIVIIDPIFDYSVEAEIVEGLRKVGLDPADIRYVIVSHGHSDHAGGARYLQDRFGARVILAPEDWDLLENTGGDWPKPRRDVEATDGYELRLGETTLVLHRTPGHTPGTISTLIPVFDGNRRHTAALVGGTAFNFMGRGEDARWFREYIASAERFQRLAAEAGADVILSNHTRYDGSTEKIPALASRGPGDPHPYVVGAESVRRYLTVAAECARAGLAGVPGVQ
;
A
#
# COMPACT_ATOMS: atom_id res chain seq x y z
N VAL A 1 -20.05 -0.35 0.40
CA VAL A 1 -19.59 0.93 -0.20
C VAL A 1 -20.60 1.98 0.16
N PRO A 2 -20.26 3.09 0.84
CA PRO A 2 -21.17 4.21 1.03
C PRO A 2 -21.50 4.81 -0.34
N ALA A 3 -22.76 4.79 -0.72
CA ALA A 3 -23.24 5.26 -2.02
C ALA A 3 -23.46 6.78 -2.10
N GLU A 4 -23.08 7.54 -1.06
CA GLU A 4 -23.34 8.98 -1.02
C GLU A 4 -22.06 9.76 -0.68
N LEU A 5 -21.72 10.69 -1.55
CA LEU A 5 -20.79 11.77 -1.21
C LEU A 5 -21.42 12.55 -0.02
N PRO A 6 -20.65 12.94 1.00
CA PRO A 6 -21.16 13.70 2.11
C PRO A 6 -21.77 15.01 1.62
N PRO A 7 -22.83 15.51 2.28
CA PRO A 7 -23.47 16.75 1.89
C PRO A 7 -22.48 17.91 2.00
N VAL A 8 -22.49 18.76 0.99
CA VAL A 8 -21.74 20.03 0.98
C VAL A 8 -22.26 20.89 2.13
N GLY A 9 -21.48 21.01 3.21
CA GLY A 9 -21.81 21.91 4.34
C GLY A 9 -21.77 21.34 5.75
N GLY A 10 -21.40 20.10 5.97
CA GLY A 10 -21.22 19.53 7.31
C GLY A 10 -19.88 18.81 7.40
N GLY A 11 -19.22 18.81 8.51
CA GLY A 11 -17.89 18.29 8.82
C GLY A 11 -17.27 17.24 7.91
N GLN A 12 -15.99 16.96 8.08
CA GLN A 12 -15.28 15.96 7.30
C GLN A 12 -15.95 14.59 7.41
N PRO A 13 -16.03 13.78 6.34
CA PRO A 13 -16.54 12.41 6.41
C PRO A 13 -15.76 11.56 7.41
N GLU A 14 -16.39 10.53 7.98
CA GLU A 14 -15.71 9.61 8.93
C GLU A 14 -14.49 8.90 8.34
N TRP A 15 -14.45 8.72 7.01
CA TRP A 15 -13.31 8.12 6.31
C TRP A 15 -12.16 9.10 6.09
N TYR A 16 -12.37 10.40 6.21
CA TYR A 16 -11.34 11.41 5.97
C TYR A 16 -10.22 11.36 7.01
N ALA A 17 -8.97 11.48 6.56
CA ALA A 17 -7.80 11.63 7.42
C ALA A 17 -6.95 12.82 6.96
N GLU A 18 -6.42 13.61 7.90
CA GLU A 18 -5.49 14.68 7.56
C GLU A 18 -4.19 14.08 6.99
N PRO A 19 -3.65 14.65 5.89
CA PRO A 19 -2.40 14.18 5.32
C PRO A 19 -1.22 14.49 6.24
N VAL A 20 -0.25 13.58 6.29
CA VAL A 20 0.88 13.69 7.22
C VAL A 20 2.20 13.40 6.51
N LYS A 21 3.21 14.27 6.70
CA LYS A 21 4.59 13.95 6.36
C LYS A 21 5.11 12.90 7.34
N VAL A 22 5.36 11.67 6.85
CA VAL A 22 5.81 10.56 7.68
C VAL A 22 7.34 10.48 7.71
N PHE A 23 7.99 10.53 6.55
CA PHE A 23 9.43 10.67 6.37
C PHE A 23 9.72 11.86 5.45
N ASP A 24 10.99 12.20 5.25
CA ASP A 24 11.32 13.35 4.42
C ASP A 24 10.81 13.22 2.98
N ASN A 25 10.71 11.99 2.49
CA ASN A 25 10.22 11.66 1.15
C ASN A 25 8.97 10.78 1.14
N LEU A 26 8.31 10.55 2.28
CA LEU A 26 7.10 9.72 2.35
C LEU A 26 5.99 10.45 3.10
N TYR A 27 4.81 10.50 2.47
CA TYR A 27 3.63 11.17 3.01
C TYR A 27 2.46 10.18 3.05
N TYR A 28 1.67 10.26 4.12
CA TYR A 28 0.37 9.61 4.22
C TYR A 28 -0.69 10.52 3.60
N VAL A 29 -1.43 10.00 2.64
CA VAL A 29 -2.51 10.71 1.93
C VAL A 29 -3.74 9.79 1.75
N GLY A 30 -3.94 8.89 2.70
CA GLY A 30 -5.03 7.91 2.69
C GLY A 30 -6.18 8.28 3.60
N GLN A 31 -7.10 7.36 3.75
CA GLN A 31 -8.28 7.45 4.63
C GLN A 31 -7.95 6.97 6.05
N THR A 32 -8.91 7.09 6.98
CA THR A 32 -8.76 6.58 8.35
C THR A 32 -8.45 5.09 8.43
N ALA A 33 -8.97 4.28 7.49
CA ALA A 33 -8.81 2.81 7.48
C ALA A 33 -7.95 2.28 6.32
N TYR A 34 -7.85 3.02 5.21
CA TYR A 34 -7.19 2.61 3.97
C TYR A 34 -6.00 3.52 3.67
N SER A 35 -4.81 2.94 3.61
CA SER A 35 -3.59 3.71 3.43
C SER A 35 -3.35 4.04 1.95
N ALA A 36 -3.03 5.30 1.68
CA ALA A 36 -2.37 5.73 0.46
C ALA A 36 -1.07 6.43 0.83
N TRP A 37 -0.02 6.12 0.09
CA TRP A 37 1.30 6.67 0.35
C TRP A 37 1.79 7.47 -0.85
N ALA A 38 2.35 8.66 -0.62
CA ALA A 38 3.02 9.44 -1.64
C ALA A 38 4.52 9.45 -1.38
N VAL A 39 5.30 8.96 -2.34
CA VAL A 39 6.77 8.99 -2.31
C VAL A 39 7.23 10.12 -3.22
N THR A 40 7.94 11.09 -2.66
CA THR A 40 8.50 12.23 -3.42
C THR A 40 9.92 11.91 -3.86
N THR A 41 10.25 12.37 -5.07
CA THR A 41 11.58 12.26 -5.69
C THR A 41 11.94 13.58 -6.37
N SER A 42 13.16 13.72 -6.88
CA SER A 42 13.57 14.89 -7.68
C SER A 42 12.85 15.01 -9.03
N GLU A 43 12.20 13.94 -9.52
CA GLU A 43 11.53 13.91 -10.83
C GLU A 43 10.01 13.75 -10.75
N GLY A 44 9.44 13.77 -9.54
CA GLY A 44 8.00 13.70 -9.33
C GLY A 44 7.58 12.83 -8.17
N ILE A 45 6.30 12.46 -8.18
CA ILE A 45 5.64 11.74 -7.08
C ILE A 45 5.17 10.37 -7.58
N VAL A 46 5.37 9.36 -6.74
CA VAL A 46 4.77 8.02 -6.88
C VAL A 46 3.69 7.88 -5.82
N ILE A 47 2.46 7.61 -6.25
CA ILE A 47 1.36 7.24 -5.34
C ILE A 47 1.32 5.71 -5.21
N ILE A 48 1.17 5.20 -4.01
CA ILE A 48 0.96 3.78 -3.75
C ILE A 48 -0.42 3.62 -3.12
N ASP A 49 -1.23 2.77 -3.74
CA ASP A 49 -2.64 2.48 -3.41
C ASP A 49 -3.53 3.73 -3.38
N PRO A 50 -4.07 4.12 -4.55
CA PRO A 50 -4.86 5.35 -4.67
C PRO A 50 -6.29 5.24 -4.13
N ILE A 51 -6.53 4.39 -3.13
CA ILE A 51 -7.79 4.23 -2.40
C ILE A 51 -9.03 4.12 -3.32
N PHE A 52 -10.20 4.54 -2.86
CA PHE A 52 -11.45 4.51 -3.62
C PHE A 52 -11.58 5.70 -4.59
N ASP A 53 -12.38 5.51 -5.62
CA ASP A 53 -12.71 6.53 -6.63
C ASP A 53 -13.41 7.76 -6.03
N TYR A 54 -14.28 7.55 -5.03
CA TYR A 54 -15.02 8.64 -4.39
C TYR A 54 -14.17 9.54 -3.48
N SER A 55 -13.00 9.10 -3.06
CA SER A 55 -12.17 9.80 -2.08
C SER A 55 -10.83 10.28 -2.61
N VAL A 56 -10.40 9.81 -3.78
CA VAL A 56 -9.07 10.12 -4.37
C VAL A 56 -8.80 11.62 -4.49
N GLU A 57 -9.81 12.41 -4.84
CA GLU A 57 -9.63 13.87 -4.98
C GLU A 57 -9.41 14.52 -3.61
N ALA A 58 -10.27 14.21 -2.64
CA ALA A 58 -10.23 14.82 -1.31
C ALA A 58 -9.00 14.41 -0.50
N GLU A 59 -8.61 13.12 -0.57
CA GLU A 59 -7.51 12.58 0.23
C GLU A 59 -6.16 12.77 -0.48
N ILE A 60 -6.04 12.32 -1.73
CA ILE A 60 -4.74 12.34 -2.41
C ILE A 60 -4.46 13.71 -3.01
N VAL A 61 -5.35 14.24 -3.84
CA VAL A 61 -5.07 15.47 -4.57
C VAL A 61 -5.04 16.68 -3.63
N GLU A 62 -6.06 16.87 -2.82
CA GLU A 62 -6.10 17.95 -1.84
C GLU A 62 -5.13 17.70 -0.67
N GLY A 63 -4.92 16.43 -0.31
CA GLY A 63 -3.93 16.02 0.69
C GLY A 63 -2.51 16.44 0.29
N LEU A 64 -2.09 16.17 -0.95
CA LEU A 64 -0.80 16.63 -1.46
C LEU A 64 -0.66 18.17 -1.38
N ARG A 65 -1.69 18.92 -1.80
CA ARG A 65 -1.69 20.38 -1.70
C ARG A 65 -1.54 20.88 -0.27
N LYS A 66 -2.23 20.25 0.68
CA LYS A 66 -2.14 20.61 2.10
C LYS A 66 -0.74 20.42 2.69
N VAL A 67 0.01 19.44 2.20
CA VAL A 67 1.40 19.22 2.63
C VAL A 67 2.42 19.96 1.73
N GLY A 68 1.96 20.86 0.85
CA GLY A 68 2.81 21.71 0.03
C GLY A 68 3.38 21.02 -1.21
N LEU A 69 2.79 19.91 -1.67
CA LEU A 69 3.17 19.20 -2.89
C LEU A 69 2.20 19.51 -4.03
N ASP A 70 2.71 19.54 -5.26
CA ASP A 70 1.87 19.76 -6.45
C ASP A 70 1.38 18.41 -6.99
N PRO A 71 0.06 18.15 -7.03
CA PRO A 71 -0.48 16.93 -7.65
C PRO A 71 -0.12 16.78 -9.14
N ALA A 72 0.21 17.87 -9.83
CA ALA A 72 0.69 17.81 -11.21
C ALA A 72 2.03 17.07 -11.36
N ASP A 73 2.74 16.85 -10.24
CA ASP A 73 3.98 16.08 -10.22
C ASP A 73 3.78 14.58 -10.07
N ILE A 74 2.54 14.10 -9.97
CA ILE A 74 2.28 12.65 -9.95
C ILE A 74 2.69 12.04 -11.30
N ARG A 75 3.64 11.09 -11.26
CA ARG A 75 4.16 10.40 -12.44
C ARG A 75 3.71 8.94 -12.51
N TYR A 76 3.63 8.29 -11.36
CA TYR A 76 3.29 6.87 -11.27
C TYR A 76 2.28 6.60 -10.16
N VAL A 77 1.48 5.58 -10.39
CA VAL A 77 0.58 4.98 -9.40
C VAL A 77 0.92 3.50 -9.32
N ILE A 78 1.41 3.04 -8.19
CA ILE A 78 1.56 1.62 -7.90
C ILE A 78 0.29 1.16 -7.19
N VAL A 79 -0.33 0.11 -7.69
CA VAL A 79 -1.47 -0.53 -7.05
C VAL A 79 -1.01 -1.87 -6.48
N SER A 80 -1.12 -2.05 -5.17
CA SER A 80 -0.65 -3.27 -4.52
C SER A 80 -1.45 -4.51 -4.95
N HIS A 81 -2.76 -4.33 -5.21
CA HIS A 81 -3.63 -5.37 -5.76
C HIS A 81 -4.95 -4.80 -6.29
N GLY A 82 -5.68 -5.59 -7.07
CA GLY A 82 -6.83 -5.18 -7.87
C GLY A 82 -8.16 -4.99 -7.13
N HIS A 83 -8.21 -4.83 -5.79
CA HIS A 83 -9.43 -4.48 -5.09
C HIS A 83 -9.72 -2.97 -5.17
N SER A 84 -11.00 -2.59 -5.10
CA SER A 84 -11.46 -1.20 -5.27
C SER A 84 -10.94 -0.22 -4.22
N ASP A 85 -10.67 -0.70 -3.02
CA ASP A 85 -10.10 0.06 -1.91
C ASP A 85 -8.61 0.41 -2.09
N HIS A 86 -7.96 -0.16 -3.12
CA HIS A 86 -6.56 0.11 -3.50
C HIS A 86 -6.42 0.61 -4.93
N ALA A 87 -7.29 0.17 -5.83
CA ALA A 87 -7.24 0.52 -7.26
C ALA A 87 -8.23 1.62 -7.68
N GLY A 88 -9.21 1.95 -6.83
CA GLY A 88 -10.37 2.77 -7.21
C GLY A 88 -10.02 4.15 -7.75
N GLY A 89 -9.08 4.84 -7.13
CA GLY A 89 -8.64 6.17 -7.56
C GLY A 89 -7.65 6.17 -8.73
N ALA A 90 -7.12 5.01 -9.13
CA ALA A 90 -6.07 4.94 -10.15
C ALA A 90 -6.51 5.52 -11.50
N ARG A 91 -7.76 5.28 -11.92
CA ARG A 91 -8.30 5.84 -13.16
C ARG A 91 -8.35 7.37 -13.15
N TYR A 92 -8.76 7.95 -12.02
CA TYR A 92 -8.80 9.39 -11.86
C TYR A 92 -7.41 10.00 -12.01
N LEU A 93 -6.39 9.44 -11.35
CA LEU A 93 -5.01 9.94 -11.44
C LEU A 93 -4.43 9.74 -12.85
N GLN A 94 -4.74 8.63 -13.51
CA GLN A 94 -4.35 8.37 -14.89
C GLN A 94 -4.93 9.39 -15.87
N ASP A 95 -6.22 9.72 -15.74
CA ASP A 95 -6.91 10.64 -16.65
C ASP A 95 -6.55 12.11 -16.37
N ARG A 96 -6.40 12.47 -15.10
CA ARG A 96 -6.21 13.87 -14.70
C ARG A 96 -4.77 14.34 -14.81
N PHE A 97 -3.81 13.47 -14.49
CA PHE A 97 -2.40 13.84 -14.40
C PHE A 97 -1.52 13.09 -15.41
N GLY A 98 -2.07 12.16 -16.18
CA GLY A 98 -1.30 11.32 -17.08
C GLY A 98 -0.41 10.32 -16.36
N ALA A 99 -0.71 10.03 -15.09
CA ALA A 99 0.08 9.10 -14.28
C ALA A 99 0.06 7.69 -14.88
N ARG A 100 1.24 7.04 -14.91
CA ARG A 100 1.37 5.66 -15.35
C ARG A 100 0.96 4.70 -14.23
N VAL A 101 0.04 3.78 -14.50
CA VAL A 101 -0.46 2.83 -13.50
C VAL A 101 0.29 1.51 -13.59
N ILE A 102 0.85 1.07 -12.47
CA ILE A 102 1.65 -0.14 -12.33
C ILE A 102 0.90 -1.15 -11.49
N LEU A 103 0.71 -2.36 -12.00
CA LEU A 103 0.05 -3.47 -11.34
C LEU A 103 0.62 -4.79 -11.88
N ALA A 104 0.53 -5.88 -11.14
CA ALA A 104 0.93 -7.18 -11.65
C ALA A 104 -0.02 -7.67 -12.76
N PRO A 105 0.47 -8.46 -13.74
CA PRO A 105 -0.36 -8.95 -14.84
C PRO A 105 -1.64 -9.65 -14.39
N GLU A 106 -1.55 -10.49 -13.34
CA GLU A 106 -2.68 -11.26 -12.85
C GLU A 106 -3.75 -10.38 -12.19
N ASP A 107 -3.36 -9.25 -11.61
CA ASP A 107 -4.32 -8.33 -11.01
C ASP A 107 -4.84 -7.32 -12.03
N TRP A 108 -4.15 -7.07 -13.14
CA TRP A 108 -4.75 -6.47 -14.33
C TRP A 108 -5.89 -7.35 -14.87
N ASP A 109 -5.66 -8.67 -15.01
CA ASP A 109 -6.68 -9.62 -15.42
C ASP A 109 -7.83 -9.68 -14.40
N LEU A 110 -7.51 -9.60 -13.09
CA LEU A 110 -8.52 -9.52 -12.04
C LEU A 110 -9.41 -8.29 -12.20
N LEU A 111 -8.83 -7.10 -12.44
CA LEU A 111 -9.57 -5.85 -12.64
C LEU A 111 -10.49 -5.91 -13.86
N GLU A 112 -10.03 -6.47 -14.98
CA GLU A 112 -10.80 -6.61 -16.23
C GLU A 112 -12.00 -7.54 -16.04
N ASN A 113 -11.87 -8.55 -15.17
CA ASN A 113 -12.91 -9.57 -14.92
C ASN A 113 -13.75 -9.30 -13.67
N THR A 114 -13.36 -8.34 -12.82
CA THR A 114 -14.11 -8.00 -11.60
C THR A 114 -15.28 -7.09 -11.95
N GLY A 115 -16.48 -7.48 -11.51
CA GLY A 115 -17.67 -6.65 -11.55
C GLY A 115 -17.53 -5.41 -10.64
N GLY A 116 -18.56 -4.59 -10.63
CA GLY A 116 -18.63 -3.37 -9.82
C GLY A 116 -18.61 -2.10 -10.69
N ASP A 117 -19.41 -1.14 -10.27
CA ASP A 117 -19.64 0.11 -11.00
C ASP A 117 -18.70 1.21 -10.48
N TRP A 118 -17.42 0.99 -10.62
CA TRP A 118 -16.38 1.98 -10.32
C TRP A 118 -15.36 2.10 -11.48
N PRO A 119 -14.78 3.29 -11.70
CA PRO A 119 -13.88 3.55 -12.83
C PRO A 119 -12.57 2.76 -12.69
N LYS A 120 -12.37 1.73 -13.50
CA LYS A 120 -11.15 0.95 -13.51
C LYS A 120 -10.06 1.64 -14.34
N PRO A 121 -8.79 1.62 -13.90
CA PRO A 121 -7.69 2.15 -14.70
C PRO A 121 -7.55 1.36 -16.00
N ARG A 122 -7.05 2.04 -17.03
CA ARG A 122 -6.61 1.37 -18.27
C ARG A 122 -5.31 0.63 -17.97
N ARG A 123 -5.22 -0.62 -18.46
CA ARG A 123 -4.00 -1.44 -18.39
C ARG A 123 -2.82 -0.67 -18.97
N ASP A 124 -1.71 -0.59 -18.23
CA ASP A 124 -0.57 0.22 -18.62
C ASP A 124 0.75 -0.51 -18.33
N VAL A 125 1.31 -0.43 -17.12
CA VAL A 125 2.58 -1.08 -16.80
C VAL A 125 2.33 -2.38 -16.05
N GLU A 126 2.92 -3.46 -16.56
CA GLU A 126 2.89 -4.77 -15.91
C GLU A 126 4.16 -4.95 -15.07
N ALA A 127 4.01 -4.98 -13.76
CA ALA A 127 5.12 -5.27 -12.85
C ALA A 127 5.31 -6.78 -12.70
N THR A 128 6.40 -7.29 -13.24
CA THR A 128 6.87 -8.64 -12.94
C THR A 128 7.59 -8.66 -11.58
N ASP A 129 7.91 -9.86 -11.09
CA ASP A 129 8.62 -9.98 -9.81
C ASP A 129 9.99 -9.31 -9.84
N GLY A 130 10.28 -8.51 -8.81
CA GLY A 130 11.53 -7.74 -8.74
C GLY A 130 11.56 -6.49 -9.65
N TYR A 131 10.40 -6.03 -10.13
CA TYR A 131 10.32 -4.82 -10.94
C TYR A 131 10.88 -3.61 -10.20
N GLU A 132 11.85 -2.92 -10.80
CA GLU A 132 12.43 -1.69 -10.28
C GLU A 132 11.79 -0.47 -10.93
N LEU A 133 11.05 0.32 -10.16
CA LEU A 133 10.61 1.64 -10.56
C LEU A 133 11.67 2.68 -10.15
N ARG A 134 12.34 3.25 -11.12
CA ARG A 134 13.28 4.35 -10.91
C ARG A 134 12.65 5.68 -11.30
N LEU A 135 12.67 6.62 -10.39
CA LEU A 135 12.24 8.00 -10.62
C LEU A 135 13.21 8.92 -9.87
N GLY A 136 13.95 9.75 -10.62
CA GLY A 136 15.05 10.52 -10.07
C GLY A 136 16.08 9.62 -9.36
N GLU A 137 16.45 10.01 -8.16
CA GLU A 137 17.41 9.28 -7.30
C GLU A 137 16.79 8.09 -6.55
N THR A 138 15.48 7.90 -6.64
CA THR A 138 14.75 6.90 -5.86
C THR A 138 14.44 5.67 -6.71
N THR A 139 14.69 4.50 -6.14
CA THR A 139 14.28 3.21 -6.72
C THR A 139 13.37 2.48 -5.75
N LEU A 140 12.15 2.19 -6.17
CA LEU A 140 11.22 1.30 -5.47
C LEU A 140 11.33 -0.09 -6.10
N VAL A 141 11.38 -1.14 -5.26
CA VAL A 141 11.47 -2.53 -5.75
C VAL A 141 10.17 -3.26 -5.42
N LEU A 142 9.49 -3.71 -6.46
CA LEU A 142 8.19 -4.35 -6.38
C LEU A 142 8.35 -5.88 -6.45
N HIS A 143 7.92 -6.57 -5.40
CA HIS A 143 7.98 -8.02 -5.32
C HIS A 143 6.58 -8.62 -5.38
N ARG A 144 6.41 -9.63 -6.21
CA ARG A 144 5.17 -10.39 -6.24
C ARG A 144 5.02 -11.22 -4.97
N THR A 145 3.90 -11.02 -4.28
CA THR A 145 3.55 -11.72 -3.04
C THR A 145 2.11 -12.24 -3.12
N PRO A 146 1.83 -13.18 -4.07
CA PRO A 146 0.48 -13.72 -4.24
C PRO A 146 -0.07 -14.36 -2.97
N GLY A 147 -1.39 -14.39 -2.86
CA GLY A 147 -2.10 -14.98 -1.72
C GLY A 147 -3.35 -14.18 -1.37
N HIS A 148 -3.24 -12.89 -1.10
CA HIS A 148 -4.41 -12.02 -0.91
C HIS A 148 -5.20 -11.88 -2.24
N THR A 149 -4.48 -11.61 -3.32
CA THR A 149 -4.90 -11.76 -4.71
C THR A 149 -3.81 -12.50 -5.49
N PRO A 150 -4.09 -12.99 -6.72
CA PRO A 150 -3.08 -13.63 -7.57
C PRO A 150 -1.89 -12.73 -7.90
N GLY A 151 -2.13 -11.43 -8.06
CA GLY A 151 -1.13 -10.44 -8.46
C GLY A 151 -0.67 -9.51 -7.34
N THR A 152 -0.93 -9.81 -6.07
CA THR A 152 -0.49 -8.94 -4.96
C THR A 152 0.99 -8.58 -5.07
N ILE A 153 1.30 -7.29 -4.88
CA ILE A 153 2.65 -6.71 -4.88
C ILE A 153 2.96 -6.16 -3.48
N SER A 154 4.11 -6.53 -2.93
CA SER A 154 4.71 -5.86 -1.78
C SER A 154 5.92 -5.05 -2.23
N THR A 155 6.14 -3.88 -1.65
CA THR A 155 7.13 -2.91 -2.16
C THR A 155 8.17 -2.55 -1.11
N LEU A 156 9.45 -2.55 -1.51
CA LEU A 156 10.55 -1.99 -0.71
C LEU A 156 10.78 -0.53 -1.13
N ILE A 157 10.78 0.37 -0.15
CA ILE A 157 10.80 1.82 -0.36
C ILE A 157 11.93 2.43 0.47
N PRO A 158 12.92 3.12 -0.12
CA PRO A 158 13.88 3.90 0.64
C PRO A 158 13.20 5.15 1.22
N VAL A 159 13.35 5.36 2.53
CA VAL A 159 12.79 6.52 3.23
C VAL A 159 13.85 7.19 4.09
N PHE A 160 13.68 8.48 4.42
CA PHE A 160 14.69 9.28 5.09
C PHE A 160 14.10 10.02 6.30
N ASP A 161 14.82 9.98 7.42
CA ASP A 161 14.59 10.78 8.64
C ASP A 161 15.85 11.65 8.88
N GLY A 162 15.88 12.84 8.31
CA GLY A 162 17.07 13.67 8.22
C GLY A 162 18.18 12.98 7.42
N ASN A 163 19.33 12.77 8.04
CA ASN A 163 20.47 12.10 7.42
C ASN A 163 20.43 10.57 7.55
N ARG A 164 19.40 10.01 8.13
CA ARG A 164 19.26 8.56 8.32
C ARG A 164 18.42 7.97 7.21
N ARG A 165 19.00 7.00 6.50
CA ARG A 165 18.26 6.20 5.52
C ARG A 165 17.67 4.98 6.21
N HIS A 166 16.41 4.71 5.92
CA HIS A 166 15.66 3.52 6.31
C HIS A 166 15.12 2.81 5.07
N THR A 167 14.68 1.60 5.23
CA THR A 167 13.95 0.86 4.19
C THR A 167 12.59 0.45 4.72
N ALA A 168 11.53 0.91 4.08
CA ALA A 168 10.18 0.49 4.40
C ALA A 168 9.80 -0.75 3.58
N ALA A 169 9.28 -1.76 4.28
CA ALA A 169 8.63 -2.92 3.69
C ALA A 169 7.11 -2.70 3.72
N LEU A 170 6.53 -2.36 2.58
CA LEU A 170 5.09 -2.24 2.42
C LEU A 170 4.51 -3.59 2.02
N VAL A 171 3.64 -4.14 2.87
CA VAL A 171 2.94 -5.41 2.63
C VAL A 171 1.65 -5.14 1.86
N GLY A 172 1.57 -5.64 0.62
CA GLY A 172 0.51 -5.28 -0.32
C GLY A 172 -0.82 -6.00 -0.14
N GLY A 173 -0.91 -7.00 0.75
CA GLY A 173 -2.17 -7.70 1.03
C GLY A 173 -2.07 -8.56 2.28
N THR A 174 -2.89 -8.27 3.30
CA THR A 174 -2.78 -8.92 4.62
C THR A 174 -3.94 -9.87 4.92
N ALA A 175 -5.16 -9.56 4.48
CA ALA A 175 -6.35 -10.37 4.78
C ALA A 175 -6.47 -11.60 3.87
N PHE A 176 -7.14 -12.65 4.38
CA PHE A 176 -7.39 -13.90 3.65
C PHE A 176 -8.75 -13.84 2.92
N ASN A 177 -8.89 -12.93 1.94
CA ASN A 177 -10.14 -12.69 1.24
C ASN A 177 -10.55 -13.82 0.28
N PHE A 178 -9.71 -14.84 0.10
CA PHE A 178 -9.96 -16.03 -0.70
C PHE A 178 -10.75 -17.12 0.05
N MET A 179 -10.84 -17.04 1.38
CA MET A 179 -11.49 -18.06 2.21
C MET A 179 -12.94 -18.31 1.79
N GLY A 180 -13.31 -19.59 1.67
CA GLY A 180 -14.66 -20.02 1.28
C GLY A 180 -14.99 -19.88 -0.20
N ARG A 181 -13.99 -19.54 -1.06
CA ARG A 181 -14.17 -19.40 -2.51
C ARG A 181 -13.71 -20.63 -3.30
N GLY A 182 -13.33 -21.71 -2.62
CA GLY A 182 -12.65 -22.87 -3.19
C GLY A 182 -11.13 -22.66 -3.26
N GLU A 183 -10.39 -23.72 -3.42
CA GLU A 183 -8.93 -23.70 -3.46
C GLU A 183 -8.24 -23.06 -2.22
N ASP A 184 -8.93 -22.91 -1.11
CA ASP A 184 -8.43 -22.25 0.11
C ASP A 184 -7.04 -22.77 0.52
N ALA A 185 -6.85 -24.10 0.49
CA ALA A 185 -5.56 -24.71 0.83
C ALA A 185 -4.42 -24.26 -0.10
N ARG A 186 -4.71 -24.07 -1.39
CA ARG A 186 -3.73 -23.55 -2.37
C ARG A 186 -3.35 -22.13 -2.01
N TRP A 187 -4.33 -21.26 -1.80
CA TRP A 187 -4.10 -19.85 -1.52
C TRP A 187 -3.40 -19.61 -0.19
N PHE A 188 -3.70 -20.42 0.85
CA PHE A 188 -2.93 -20.37 2.09
C PHE A 188 -1.46 -20.75 1.89
N ARG A 189 -1.16 -21.78 1.08
CA ARG A 189 0.23 -22.14 0.76
C ARG A 189 0.96 -21.06 -0.01
N GLU A 190 0.30 -20.44 -0.99
CA GLU A 190 0.85 -19.30 -1.74
C GLU A 190 1.13 -18.11 -0.81
N TYR A 191 0.20 -17.78 0.07
CA TYR A 191 0.38 -16.71 1.03
C TYR A 191 1.55 -16.96 1.99
N ILE A 192 1.67 -18.18 2.52
CA ILE A 192 2.78 -18.60 3.39
C ILE A 192 4.12 -18.42 2.65
N ALA A 193 4.23 -18.97 1.45
CA ALA A 193 5.45 -18.87 0.64
C ALA A 193 5.81 -17.40 0.33
N SER A 194 4.81 -16.57 0.02
CA SER A 194 4.97 -15.14 -0.24
C SER A 194 5.45 -14.38 1.00
N ALA A 195 4.85 -14.63 2.17
CA ALA A 195 5.24 -13.97 3.42
C ALA A 195 6.68 -14.34 3.83
N GLU A 196 7.04 -15.62 3.75
CA GLU A 196 8.40 -16.08 4.04
C GLU A 196 9.44 -15.56 3.05
N ARG A 197 9.07 -15.49 1.77
CA ARG A 197 9.94 -14.93 0.74
C ARG A 197 10.15 -13.43 0.95
N PHE A 198 9.08 -12.68 1.18
CA PHE A 198 9.17 -11.24 1.41
C PHE A 198 9.92 -10.92 2.70
N GLN A 199 9.83 -11.77 3.73
CA GLN A 199 10.63 -11.66 4.94
C GLN A 199 12.14 -11.72 4.64
N ARG A 200 12.58 -12.64 3.78
CA ARG A 200 14.00 -12.71 3.37
C ARG A 200 14.42 -11.48 2.59
N LEU A 201 13.63 -11.06 1.60
CA LEU A 201 13.91 -9.88 0.78
C LEU A 201 13.96 -8.59 1.60
N ALA A 202 13.04 -8.42 2.55
CA ALA A 202 13.03 -7.29 3.47
C ALA A 202 14.28 -7.29 4.37
N ALA A 203 14.70 -8.46 4.86
CA ALA A 203 15.91 -8.59 5.67
C ALA A 203 17.18 -8.28 4.85
N GLU A 204 17.28 -8.77 3.62
CA GLU A 204 18.40 -8.48 2.69
C GLU A 204 18.48 -6.99 2.35
N ALA A 205 17.33 -6.32 2.22
CA ALA A 205 17.25 -4.88 2.00
C ALA A 205 17.46 -4.04 3.28
N GLY A 206 17.63 -4.67 4.44
CA GLY A 206 17.79 -3.99 5.73
C GLY A 206 16.52 -3.24 6.17
N ALA A 207 15.33 -3.76 5.83
CA ALA A 207 14.08 -3.10 6.18
C ALA A 207 13.88 -3.02 7.69
N ASP A 208 13.60 -1.82 8.19
CA ASP A 208 13.39 -1.48 9.59
C ASP A 208 12.09 -0.69 9.84
N VAL A 209 11.33 -0.45 8.76
CA VAL A 209 10.01 0.19 8.75
C VAL A 209 9.01 -0.80 8.15
N ILE A 210 7.84 -0.95 8.79
CA ILE A 210 6.71 -1.72 8.25
C ILE A 210 5.58 -0.79 7.87
N LEU A 211 5.07 -0.96 6.65
CA LEU A 211 3.91 -0.27 6.11
C LEU A 211 2.89 -1.30 5.60
N SER A 212 1.65 -0.90 5.59
CA SER A 212 0.55 -1.67 5.02
C SER A 212 -0.39 -0.76 4.23
N ASN A 213 -1.23 -1.36 3.42
CA ASN A 213 -2.31 -0.71 2.71
C ASN A 213 -3.59 -0.52 3.55
N HIS A 214 -3.56 -0.93 4.83
CA HIS A 214 -4.58 -0.63 5.84
C HIS A 214 -3.94 -0.20 7.14
N THR A 215 -4.40 0.89 7.73
CA THR A 215 -3.82 1.55 8.90
C THR A 215 -3.72 0.67 10.14
N ARG A 216 -4.66 -0.26 10.32
CA ARG A 216 -4.68 -1.16 11.48
C ARG A 216 -3.61 -2.25 11.42
N TYR A 217 -3.12 -2.62 10.24
CA TYR A 217 -2.14 -3.71 10.10
C TYR A 217 -0.70 -3.26 10.36
N ASP A 218 -0.38 -2.00 10.14
CA ASP A 218 0.95 -1.46 10.43
C ASP A 218 0.98 -0.56 11.68
N GLY A 219 -0.16 -0.34 12.32
CA GLY A 219 -0.30 0.53 13.48
C GLY A 219 -0.26 2.02 13.14
N SER A 220 -0.59 2.41 11.91
CA SER A 220 -0.65 3.82 11.50
C SER A 220 -1.68 4.61 12.31
N THR A 221 -2.74 3.97 12.81
CA THR A 221 -3.72 4.58 13.72
C THR A 221 -3.10 5.17 14.98
N GLU A 222 -2.02 4.57 15.50
CA GLU A 222 -1.27 5.01 16.67
C GLU A 222 -0.03 5.81 16.28
N LYS A 223 0.64 5.43 15.19
CA LYS A 223 1.90 6.03 14.74
C LYS A 223 1.72 7.45 14.19
N ILE A 224 0.63 7.71 13.45
CA ILE A 224 0.35 9.05 12.89
C ILE A 224 0.16 10.08 14.02
N PRO A 225 -0.69 9.87 15.04
CA PRO A 225 -0.78 10.77 16.17
C PRO A 225 0.55 10.92 16.94
N ALA A 226 1.34 9.86 17.06
CA ALA A 226 2.64 9.91 17.71
C ALA A 226 3.66 10.79 16.97
N LEU A 227 3.59 10.85 15.62
CA LEU A 227 4.42 11.78 14.85
C LEU A 227 4.15 13.25 15.18
N ALA A 228 2.88 13.62 15.40
CA ALA A 228 2.51 14.99 15.73
C ALA A 228 3.07 15.45 17.09
N SER A 229 3.36 14.54 17.99
CA SER A 229 3.94 14.82 19.33
C SER A 229 5.45 14.57 19.40
N ARG A 230 6.09 14.12 18.29
CA ARG A 230 7.52 13.81 18.24
C ARG A 230 8.36 15.07 18.38
N GLY A 231 9.22 15.11 19.40
CA GLY A 231 10.22 16.16 19.62
C GLY A 231 11.58 15.84 18.98
N PRO A 232 12.49 16.83 18.91
CA PRO A 232 13.85 16.62 18.44
C PRO A 232 14.57 15.54 19.25
N GLY A 233 15.06 14.50 18.57
CA GLY A 233 15.78 13.37 19.18
C GLY A 233 14.92 12.20 19.63
N ASP A 234 13.60 12.34 19.61
CA ASP A 234 12.71 11.22 19.90
C ASP A 234 12.77 10.12 18.81
N PRO A 235 12.60 8.85 19.18
CA PRO A 235 12.51 7.77 18.22
C PRO A 235 11.41 8.02 17.17
N HIS A 236 11.67 7.63 15.92
CA HIS A 236 10.66 7.75 14.88
C HIS A 236 9.61 6.64 15.03
N PRO A 237 8.29 6.94 15.15
CA PRO A 237 7.26 5.93 15.44
C PRO A 237 7.16 4.79 14.40
N TYR A 238 7.53 5.07 13.16
CA TYR A 238 7.51 4.07 12.09
C TYR A 238 8.80 3.24 12.00
N VAL A 239 9.91 3.66 12.61
CA VAL A 239 11.15 2.89 12.66
C VAL A 239 11.06 1.87 13.79
N VAL A 240 10.56 0.69 13.45
CA VAL A 240 10.28 -0.40 14.41
C VAL A 240 11.45 -1.37 14.56
N GLY A 241 12.46 -1.26 13.68
CA GLY A 241 13.63 -2.12 13.63
C GLY A 241 13.42 -3.42 12.86
N ALA A 242 14.51 -3.95 12.32
CA ALA A 242 14.50 -5.13 11.44
C ALA A 242 13.85 -6.37 12.09
N GLU A 243 14.04 -6.57 13.40
CA GLU A 243 13.43 -7.69 14.11
C GLU A 243 11.89 -7.58 14.16
N SER A 244 11.34 -6.38 14.31
CA SER A 244 9.87 -6.19 14.29
C SER A 244 9.30 -6.43 12.90
N VAL A 245 10.00 -6.01 11.82
CA VAL A 245 9.64 -6.32 10.44
C VAL A 245 9.63 -7.84 10.22
N ARG A 246 10.67 -8.53 10.65
CA ARG A 246 10.77 -9.99 10.59
C ARG A 246 9.61 -10.66 11.31
N ARG A 247 9.31 -10.24 12.56
CA ARG A 247 8.20 -10.79 13.36
C ARG A 247 6.85 -10.57 12.72
N TYR A 248 6.61 -9.39 12.16
CA TYR A 248 5.37 -9.09 11.45
C TYR A 248 5.11 -10.13 10.34
N LEU A 249 6.10 -10.37 9.49
CA LEU A 249 5.98 -11.33 8.38
C LEU A 249 5.93 -12.79 8.88
N THR A 250 6.60 -13.10 9.99
CA THR A 250 6.42 -14.40 10.67
C THR A 250 4.97 -14.60 11.12
N VAL A 251 4.38 -13.60 11.79
CA VAL A 251 2.98 -13.67 12.26
C VAL A 251 2.04 -13.84 11.07
N ALA A 252 2.24 -13.10 9.98
CA ALA A 252 1.45 -13.26 8.77
C ALA A 252 1.49 -14.70 8.23
N ALA A 253 2.68 -15.30 8.14
CA ALA A 253 2.85 -16.69 7.70
C ALA A 253 2.21 -17.69 8.68
N GLU A 254 2.38 -17.52 9.99
CA GLU A 254 1.80 -18.40 11.00
C GLU A 254 0.28 -18.33 11.07
N CYS A 255 -0.30 -17.13 10.90
CA CYS A 255 -1.75 -16.98 10.77
C CYS A 255 -2.28 -17.74 9.52
N ALA A 256 -1.54 -17.67 8.41
CA ALA A 256 -1.90 -18.43 7.21
C ALA A 256 -1.76 -19.95 7.41
N ARG A 257 -0.73 -20.44 8.15
CA ARG A 257 -0.60 -21.84 8.53
C ARG A 257 -1.76 -22.32 9.41
N ALA A 258 -2.15 -21.50 10.39
CA ALA A 258 -3.31 -21.80 11.23
C ALA A 258 -4.59 -21.90 10.40
N GLY A 259 -4.78 -20.98 9.44
CA GLY A 259 -5.89 -21.04 8.48
C GLY A 259 -5.84 -22.31 7.63
N LEU A 260 -4.68 -22.66 7.08
CA LEU A 260 -4.48 -23.88 6.29
C LEU A 260 -4.85 -25.17 7.08
N ALA A 261 -4.43 -25.24 8.34
CA ALA A 261 -4.75 -26.37 9.20
C ALA A 261 -6.25 -26.52 9.48
N GLY A 262 -7.02 -25.44 9.36
CA GLY A 262 -8.48 -25.44 9.48
C GLY A 262 -9.24 -25.86 8.20
N VAL A 263 -8.53 -26.01 7.06
CA VAL A 263 -9.17 -26.40 5.79
C VAL A 263 -9.50 -27.90 5.79
N PRO A 264 -10.76 -28.31 5.55
CA PRO A 264 -11.14 -29.71 5.53
C PRO A 264 -10.31 -30.53 4.52
N GLY A 265 -9.78 -31.69 4.97
CA GLY A 265 -9.02 -32.61 4.11
C GLY A 265 -7.55 -32.24 3.89
N VAL A 266 -7.07 -31.19 4.54
CA VAL A 266 -5.62 -30.88 4.60
C VAL A 266 -5.02 -31.50 5.84
N GLN A 267 -4.08 -32.44 5.66
CA GLN A 267 -3.23 -33.03 6.72
C GLN A 267 -1.83 -32.49 6.62
#